data_73cc41bd0fb938e97ff9d7b0dbd541c0
#
_entry.id   73cc41bd0fb938e97ff9d7b0dbd541c0
#
_cell.length_a   1.000
_cell.length_b   1.000
_cell.length_c   1.000
_cell.angle_alpha   90.00
_cell.angle_beta   90.00
_cell.angle_gamma   90.00
#
_symmetry.space_group_name_H-M   'P 1'
#
loop_
_entity.id
_entity.type
_entity.pdbx_description
1 polymer ?
#
loop_
_entity_poly.entity_id
_entity_poly.type
_entity_poly.pdbx_seq_one_letter_code
_entity_poly.pdbx_strand_id
1 'polypeptide(L)'
;MNMNNTSKNPAIKNDYQMNVEIADKIIEIIESGDVQRWRKTWTTTSGKGASTIYNLVLEGMAAVNVYTMQCYNPLLVEAGFYVTFKQIKDNKLHLKKGAKGVANYKPCSFYKYLTTAEQEALALEIENKEELKEEIKELMEGKKSGVKVSFKYKDAKGNEREFNETLEWNSRQQKFVYRKFQFVLEYLFRAEDCEIDIKALWKINDGEAEPVNDLIRIQKVENVKASYIERAKLHFSEVEQDRAYYRPSNHSVVIPTKNQFETIEDYYQTMLHEFAHSTGHPSLLNRKTLTASCGFGSPTYSKEELVAELSSLYSMISLDIMNDDLLKNSIAYLKSWGDALKDGIKHNIISTISQSRKATNLILGIEE
;
A
#
# COMPACT_ATOMS: atom_id res chain seq x y z
N MET A 1 -1.55 29.72 31.07
CA MET A 1 -1.97 29.78 29.65
C MET A 1 -2.86 28.59 29.37
N ASN A 2 -4.13 28.83 29.20
CA ASN A 2 -5.13 27.78 28.97
C ASN A 2 -4.94 27.18 27.58
N MET A 3 -4.40 25.99 27.50
CA MET A 3 -4.51 25.18 26.31
C MET A 3 -5.90 24.53 26.30
N ASN A 4 -6.80 25.08 25.51
CA ASN A 4 -8.05 24.44 25.19
C ASN A 4 -7.78 23.13 24.45
N ASN A 5 -7.86 22.06 25.17
CA ASN A 5 -7.70 20.69 24.70
C ASN A 5 -9.01 20.27 24.02
N THR A 6 -9.26 20.74 22.81
CA THR A 6 -10.21 20.07 21.93
C THR A 6 -9.54 18.81 21.42
N SER A 7 -9.85 17.68 22.01
CA SER A 7 -9.56 16.38 21.43
C SER A 7 -10.30 16.27 20.09
N LYS A 8 -9.71 16.80 19.03
CA LYS A 8 -10.19 16.51 17.68
C LYS A 8 -10.01 15.03 17.48
N ASN A 9 -11.11 14.31 17.28
CA ASN A 9 -11.06 12.94 16.81
C ASN A 9 -10.08 12.87 15.64
N PRO A 10 -9.21 11.86 15.60
CA PRO A 10 -8.26 11.72 14.50
C PRO A 10 -9.05 11.76 13.19
N ALA A 11 -8.52 12.51 12.22
CA ALA A 11 -9.18 12.63 10.92
C ALA A 11 -9.35 11.24 10.30
N ILE A 12 -10.59 10.86 10.06
CA ILE A 12 -10.95 9.59 9.42
C ILE A 12 -11.00 9.87 7.92
N LYS A 13 -10.28 9.08 7.12
CA LYS A 13 -10.27 9.19 5.67
C LYS A 13 -10.63 7.85 5.04
N ASN A 14 -11.34 7.91 3.93
CA ASN A 14 -11.52 6.75 3.09
C ASN A 14 -10.29 6.57 2.17
N ASP A 15 -10.21 5.43 1.50
CA ASP A 15 -9.09 5.08 0.61
C ASP A 15 -8.86 6.16 -0.48
N TYR A 16 -9.94 6.70 -1.04
CA TYR A 16 -9.85 7.77 -2.03
C TYR A 16 -9.22 9.05 -1.47
N GLN A 17 -9.67 9.51 -0.32
CA GLN A 17 -9.14 10.73 0.31
C GLN A 17 -7.65 10.59 0.66
N MET A 18 -7.25 9.41 1.10
CA MET A 18 -5.85 9.09 1.37
C MET A 18 -5.02 9.11 0.09
N ASN A 19 -5.51 8.46 -0.97
CA ASN A 19 -4.82 8.44 -2.25
C ASN A 19 -4.68 9.84 -2.86
N VAL A 20 -5.65 10.74 -2.62
CA VAL A 20 -5.56 12.17 -3.00
C VAL A 20 -4.36 12.84 -2.35
N GLU A 21 -4.16 12.65 -1.04
CA GLU A 21 -3.04 13.27 -0.33
C GLU A 21 -1.68 12.70 -0.76
N ILE A 22 -1.62 11.40 -0.99
CA ILE A 22 -0.40 10.76 -1.52
C ILE A 22 -0.10 11.31 -2.92
N ALA A 23 -1.12 11.44 -3.78
CA ALA A 23 -0.97 11.99 -5.11
C ALA A 23 -0.46 13.45 -5.08
N ASP A 24 -1.00 14.29 -4.19
CA ASP A 24 -0.53 15.67 -4.03
C ASP A 24 0.94 15.72 -3.64
N LYS A 25 1.39 14.83 -2.78
CA LYS A 25 2.79 14.76 -2.39
C LYS A 25 3.70 14.23 -3.50
N ILE A 26 3.26 13.23 -4.26
CA ILE A 26 3.99 12.74 -5.43
C ILE A 26 4.14 13.87 -6.45
N ILE A 27 3.06 14.62 -6.73
CA ILE A 27 3.08 15.75 -7.65
C ILE A 27 4.03 16.85 -7.15
N GLU A 28 3.95 17.23 -5.87
CA GLU A 28 4.85 18.21 -5.27
C GLU A 28 6.33 17.86 -5.48
N ILE A 29 6.68 16.59 -5.34
CA ILE A 29 8.04 16.11 -5.52
C ILE A 29 8.43 16.09 -7.00
N ILE A 30 7.54 15.63 -7.88
CA ILE A 30 7.75 15.65 -9.32
C ILE A 30 7.99 17.08 -9.82
N GLU A 31 7.21 18.06 -9.33
CA GLU A 31 7.31 19.46 -9.72
C GLU A 31 8.56 20.14 -9.15
N SER A 32 8.87 19.90 -7.90
CA SER A 32 10.03 20.49 -7.22
C SER A 32 11.37 19.90 -7.68
N GLY A 33 11.37 18.68 -8.19
CA GLY A 33 12.58 17.91 -8.46
C GLY A 33 13.40 17.58 -7.20
N ASP A 34 12.81 17.78 -6.02
CA ASP A 34 13.48 17.56 -4.72
C ASP A 34 13.48 16.08 -4.36
N VAL A 35 14.42 15.36 -4.95
CA VAL A 35 14.65 13.94 -4.70
C VAL A 35 15.24 13.70 -3.30
N GLN A 36 15.80 14.73 -2.67
CA GLN A 36 16.47 14.57 -1.36
C GLN A 36 15.51 14.19 -0.24
N ARG A 37 14.23 14.54 -0.36
CA ARG A 37 13.20 14.12 0.60
C ARG A 37 12.98 12.61 0.66
N TRP A 38 13.42 11.89 -0.37
CA TRP A 38 13.28 10.44 -0.52
C TRP A 38 14.57 9.71 -0.18
N ARG A 39 15.59 10.48 0.11
CA ARG A 39 16.92 10.00 0.33
C ARG A 39 17.05 9.42 1.73
N LYS A 40 17.41 8.16 1.77
CA LYS A 40 17.93 7.54 2.96
C LYS A 40 19.34 8.08 3.23
N THR A 41 19.48 8.95 4.21
CA THR A 41 20.75 9.59 4.52
C THR A 41 21.66 8.76 5.44
N TRP A 42 21.22 7.60 5.90
CA TRP A 42 21.99 6.72 6.79
C TRP A 42 21.71 5.24 6.56
N THR A 43 22.71 4.43 6.83
CA THR A 43 22.58 2.99 7.02
C THR A 43 22.00 2.76 8.41
N THR A 44 20.93 1.93 8.50
CA THR A 44 20.44 1.52 9.81
C THR A 44 21.45 0.62 10.48
N THR A 45 21.89 1.00 11.68
CA THR A 45 22.84 0.26 12.50
C THR A 45 22.26 -1.02 13.12
N SER A 46 21.01 -1.40 12.83
CA SER A 46 20.32 -2.49 13.54
C SER A 46 20.22 -3.81 12.78
N GLY A 47 20.88 -3.99 11.65
CA GLY A 47 20.83 -5.25 10.87
C GLY A 47 19.44 -5.67 10.38
N LYS A 48 18.41 -4.90 10.70
CA LYS A 48 17.03 -5.09 10.29
C LYS A 48 16.81 -4.16 9.11
N GLY A 49 16.50 -4.70 7.98
CA GLY A 49 16.45 -4.07 6.66
C GLY A 49 16.19 -2.57 6.64
N ALA A 50 16.96 -1.88 5.85
CA ALA A 50 17.03 -0.41 5.79
C ALA A 50 15.70 0.31 5.49
N SER A 51 14.72 -0.40 4.98
CA SER A 51 13.38 0.10 4.67
C SER A 51 12.36 -0.12 5.80
N THR A 52 12.76 -0.66 6.95
CA THR A 52 11.84 -1.03 8.01
C THR A 52 11.57 0.14 8.95
N ILE A 53 10.30 0.47 9.11
CA ILE A 53 9.82 1.40 10.13
C ILE A 53 9.46 0.58 11.37
N TYR A 54 9.97 0.97 12.51
CA TYR A 54 9.70 0.28 13.78
C TYR A 54 8.86 1.17 14.67
N ASN A 55 7.77 0.60 15.16
CA ASN A 55 7.02 1.21 16.24
C ASN A 55 7.59 0.68 17.57
N LEU A 56 8.08 1.59 18.40
CA LEU A 56 8.67 1.25 19.69
C LEU A 56 7.55 1.03 20.70
N VAL A 57 7.55 -0.14 21.34
CA VAL A 57 6.68 -0.48 22.46
C VAL A 57 7.53 -0.79 23.70
N LEU A 58 6.97 -0.57 24.90
CA LEU A 58 7.70 -0.65 26.17
C LEU A 58 8.44 -1.97 26.42
N GLU A 59 7.90 -3.08 25.94
CA GLU A 59 8.43 -4.42 26.20
C GLU A 59 9.03 -5.08 24.96
N GLY A 60 9.17 -4.33 23.85
CA GLY A 60 9.70 -4.86 22.62
C GLY A 60 9.48 -3.94 21.44
N MET A 61 10.09 -4.30 20.35
CA MET A 61 10.01 -3.61 19.09
C MET A 61 9.08 -4.39 18.19
N ALA A 62 7.91 -3.84 17.89
CA ALA A 62 7.04 -4.39 16.86
C ALA A 62 7.45 -3.77 15.52
N ALA A 63 7.85 -4.61 14.59
CA ALA A 63 7.97 -4.17 13.21
C ALA A 63 6.58 -3.69 12.77
N VAL A 64 6.45 -2.40 12.53
CA VAL A 64 5.30 -1.90 11.77
C VAL A 64 5.49 -2.43 10.38
N ASN A 65 4.47 -3.09 9.85
CA ASN A 65 4.54 -3.57 8.50
C ASN A 65 4.84 -2.37 7.59
N VAL A 66 6.11 -2.22 7.27
CA VAL A 66 6.67 -1.15 6.42
C VAL A 66 5.89 -1.06 5.13
N TYR A 67 5.48 -2.22 4.66
CA TYR A 67 4.74 -2.34 3.44
C TYR A 67 3.37 -1.66 3.55
N THR A 68 2.61 -1.88 4.62
CA THR A 68 1.34 -1.19 4.82
C THR A 68 1.55 0.32 4.93
N MET A 69 2.58 0.77 5.62
CA MET A 69 2.93 2.20 5.69
C MET A 69 3.45 2.72 4.35
N GLN A 70 4.31 1.99 3.67
CA GLN A 70 4.82 2.36 2.35
C GLN A 70 3.73 2.37 1.29
N CYS A 71 2.76 1.48 1.34
CA CYS A 71 1.61 1.50 0.44
C CYS A 71 0.76 2.75 0.58
N TYR A 72 0.68 3.31 1.77
CA TYR A 72 -0.13 4.49 2.04
C TYR A 72 0.68 5.78 2.05
N ASN A 73 1.98 5.70 2.35
CA ASN A 73 2.86 6.86 2.39
C ASN A 73 4.31 6.50 2.03
N PRO A 74 4.54 5.82 0.89
CA PRO A 74 5.81 5.15 0.61
C PRO A 74 7.00 6.09 0.48
N LEU A 75 6.71 7.36 0.24
CA LEU A 75 7.71 8.32 -0.19
C LEU A 75 7.98 9.41 0.84
N LEU A 76 7.26 9.35 1.97
CA LEU A 76 7.27 10.41 2.98
C LEU A 76 7.84 9.94 4.32
N VAL A 77 7.90 8.64 4.55
CA VAL A 77 8.36 8.08 5.81
C VAL A 77 9.71 7.41 5.60
N GLU A 78 10.75 8.02 6.10
CA GLU A 78 12.10 7.45 6.11
C GLU A 78 12.12 6.23 7.05
N ALA A 79 12.97 5.25 6.73
CA ALA A 79 13.21 4.12 7.62
C ALA A 79 13.75 4.60 8.97
N GLY A 80 13.31 3.98 10.07
CA GLY A 80 13.77 4.37 11.40
C GLY A 80 12.86 3.90 12.52
N PHE A 81 13.14 4.40 13.70
CA PHE A 81 12.35 4.12 14.89
C PHE A 81 11.37 5.25 15.15
N TYR A 82 10.11 4.89 15.31
CA TYR A 82 9.02 5.83 15.50
C TYR A 82 8.19 5.50 16.72
N VAL A 83 7.59 6.54 17.29
CA VAL A 83 6.63 6.44 18.39
C VAL A 83 5.37 7.21 17.99
N THR A 84 4.22 6.71 18.40
CA THR A 84 2.95 7.41 18.26
C THR A 84 2.82 8.47 19.35
N PHE A 85 2.00 9.50 19.10
CA PHE A 85 1.69 10.49 20.14
C PHE A 85 1.07 9.85 21.39
N LYS A 86 0.31 8.78 21.22
CA LYS A 86 -0.24 8.01 22.34
C LYS A 86 0.87 7.39 23.19
N GLN A 87 1.84 6.71 22.56
CA GLN A 87 2.98 6.13 23.27
C GLN A 87 3.80 7.19 24.01
N ILE A 88 4.03 8.35 23.38
CA ILE A 88 4.71 9.47 24.04
C ILE A 88 3.97 9.87 25.30
N LYS A 89 2.66 10.07 25.23
CA LYS A 89 1.83 10.46 26.36
C LYS A 89 1.78 9.39 27.45
N ASP A 90 1.51 8.15 27.07
CA ASP A 90 1.35 7.02 28.03
C ASP A 90 2.65 6.73 28.78
N ASN A 91 3.80 6.97 28.15
CA ASN A 91 5.13 6.77 28.74
C ASN A 91 5.75 8.05 29.32
N LYS A 92 4.98 9.15 29.40
CA LYS A 92 5.44 10.44 29.94
C LYS A 92 6.70 10.95 29.26
N LEU A 93 6.86 10.66 27.97
CA LEU A 93 7.95 11.16 27.15
C LEU A 93 7.64 12.58 26.68
N HIS A 94 8.70 13.33 26.36
CA HIS A 94 8.57 14.68 25.82
C HIS A 94 9.27 14.78 24.47
N LEU A 95 8.67 15.53 23.57
CA LEU A 95 9.25 15.82 22.26
C LEU A 95 10.12 17.07 22.34
N LYS A 96 11.23 17.05 21.63
CA LYS A 96 12.07 18.22 21.41
C LYS A 96 11.28 19.35 20.76
N LYS A 97 11.61 20.59 21.11
CA LYS A 97 10.96 21.76 20.51
C LYS A 97 11.19 21.76 18.98
N GLY A 98 10.11 21.80 18.22
CA GLY A 98 10.16 21.78 16.76
C GLY A 98 10.02 20.39 16.13
N ALA A 99 9.93 19.32 16.91
CA ALA A 99 9.64 17.98 16.40
C ALA A 99 8.37 17.98 15.55
N LYS A 100 8.44 17.36 14.37
CA LYS A 100 7.33 17.27 13.43
C LYS A 100 6.88 15.82 13.30
N GLY A 101 5.59 15.59 13.53
CA GLY A 101 4.99 14.28 13.27
C GLY A 101 4.86 14.00 11.78
N VAL A 102 5.21 12.81 11.37
CA VAL A 102 4.97 12.30 10.02
C VAL A 102 3.58 11.68 9.98
N ALA A 103 2.77 12.11 9.02
CA ALA A 103 1.44 11.57 8.84
C ALA A 103 1.49 10.10 8.41
N ASN A 104 0.83 9.25 9.16
CA ASN A 104 0.64 7.84 8.86
C ASN A 104 -0.83 7.49 8.79
N TYR A 105 -1.21 6.66 7.85
CA TYR A 105 -2.58 6.17 7.72
C TYR A 105 -2.64 4.72 8.17
N LYS A 106 -3.20 4.53 9.36
CA LYS A 106 -3.39 3.20 9.94
C LYS A 106 -4.68 2.59 9.44
N PRO A 107 -4.64 1.43 8.78
CA PRO A 107 -5.86 0.72 8.43
C PRO A 107 -6.54 0.22 9.70
N CYS A 108 -7.80 0.52 9.84
CA CYS A 108 -8.64 0.05 10.93
C CYS A 108 -9.90 -0.58 10.36
N SER A 109 -10.25 -1.75 10.86
CA SER A 109 -11.54 -2.36 10.60
C SER A 109 -12.46 -2.15 11.79
N PHE A 110 -13.72 -1.90 11.52
CA PHE A 110 -14.76 -1.78 12.54
C PHE A 110 -16.06 -2.37 12.04
N TYR A 111 -16.88 -2.82 12.97
CA TYR A 111 -18.20 -3.31 12.65
C TYR A 111 -19.20 -2.17 12.59
N LYS A 112 -20.00 -2.17 11.55
CA LYS A 112 -21.11 -1.23 11.37
C LYS A 112 -22.41 -2.01 11.40
N TYR A 113 -23.41 -1.46 12.08
CA TYR A 113 -24.77 -1.99 12.06
C TYR A 113 -25.50 -1.50 10.81
N LEU A 114 -26.41 -2.31 10.32
CA LEU A 114 -27.30 -1.90 9.24
C LEU A 114 -28.19 -0.75 9.74
N THR A 115 -28.33 0.27 8.93
CA THR A 115 -29.33 1.32 9.12
C THR A 115 -30.75 0.76 8.96
N THR A 116 -31.76 1.47 9.41
CA THR A 116 -33.17 1.06 9.26
C THR A 116 -33.50 0.77 7.78
N ALA A 117 -33.11 1.65 6.87
CA ALA A 117 -33.33 1.48 5.44
C ALA A 117 -32.62 0.25 4.85
N GLU A 118 -31.41 -0.05 5.31
CA GLU A 118 -30.67 -1.26 4.91
C GLU A 118 -31.32 -2.52 5.48
N GLN A 119 -31.86 -2.48 6.70
CA GLN A 119 -32.58 -3.61 7.30
C GLN A 119 -33.90 -3.92 6.58
N GLU A 120 -34.68 -2.89 6.23
CA GLU A 120 -35.91 -3.03 5.48
C GLU A 120 -35.64 -3.62 4.08
N ALA A 121 -34.63 -3.12 3.39
CA ALA A 121 -34.24 -3.64 2.09
C ALA A 121 -33.71 -5.08 2.16
N LEU A 122 -32.93 -5.42 3.17
CA LEU A 122 -32.46 -6.78 3.42
C LEU A 122 -33.64 -7.73 3.69
N ALA A 123 -34.64 -7.32 4.48
CA ALA A 123 -35.81 -8.13 4.75
C ALA A 123 -36.58 -8.50 3.47
N LEU A 124 -36.78 -7.50 2.60
CA LEU A 124 -37.41 -7.72 1.29
C LEU A 124 -36.57 -8.67 0.42
N GLU A 125 -35.26 -8.55 0.45
CA GLU A 125 -34.39 -9.43 -0.34
C GLU A 125 -34.43 -10.89 0.17
N ILE A 126 -34.51 -11.08 1.49
CA ILE A 126 -34.66 -12.39 2.11
C ILE A 126 -36.00 -13.01 1.77
N GLU A 127 -37.09 -12.23 1.75
CA GLU A 127 -38.41 -12.73 1.35
C GLU A 127 -38.47 -13.19 -0.10
N ASN A 128 -37.70 -12.54 -0.97
CA ASN A 128 -37.72 -12.82 -2.41
C ASN A 128 -36.74 -13.93 -2.85
N LYS A 129 -35.82 -14.37 -1.98
CA LYS A 129 -34.77 -15.35 -2.32
C LYS A 129 -34.66 -16.44 -1.24
N GLU A 130 -35.25 -17.62 -1.52
CA GLU A 130 -35.26 -18.74 -0.57
C GLU A 130 -33.84 -19.22 -0.20
N GLU A 131 -32.89 -19.17 -1.16
CA GLU A 131 -31.49 -19.50 -0.92
C GLU A 131 -30.86 -18.55 0.10
N LEU A 132 -31.05 -17.24 -0.06
CA LEU A 132 -30.55 -16.23 0.87
C LEU A 132 -31.18 -16.39 2.26
N LYS A 133 -32.45 -16.76 2.33
CA LYS A 133 -33.13 -16.99 3.59
C LYS A 133 -32.51 -18.14 4.39
N GLU A 134 -32.17 -19.23 3.74
CA GLU A 134 -31.49 -20.34 4.40
C GLU A 134 -30.06 -19.97 4.80
N GLU A 135 -29.31 -19.25 3.96
CA GLU A 135 -27.98 -18.76 4.29
C GLU A 135 -27.98 -17.82 5.51
N ILE A 136 -28.94 -16.92 5.59
CA ILE A 136 -29.11 -16.00 6.73
C ILE A 136 -29.47 -16.76 8.00
N LYS A 137 -30.29 -17.80 7.89
CA LYS A 137 -30.61 -18.67 9.03
C LYS A 137 -29.37 -19.43 9.53
N GLU A 138 -28.58 -20.00 8.62
CA GLU A 138 -27.30 -20.64 8.97
C GLU A 138 -26.31 -19.65 9.63
N LEU A 139 -26.29 -18.41 9.16
CA LEU A 139 -25.48 -17.33 9.74
C LEU A 139 -25.92 -17.03 11.20
N MET A 140 -27.22 -16.90 11.45
CA MET A 140 -27.77 -16.66 12.78
C MET A 140 -27.57 -17.84 13.74
N GLU A 141 -27.57 -19.06 13.22
CA GLU A 141 -27.29 -20.28 13.97
C GLU A 141 -25.79 -20.51 14.21
N GLY A 142 -24.92 -19.68 13.64
CA GLY A 142 -23.47 -19.78 13.78
C GLY A 142 -22.84 -20.89 12.91
N LYS A 143 -23.55 -21.41 11.95
CA LYS A 143 -23.05 -22.40 11.00
C LYS A 143 -22.22 -21.79 9.87
N LYS A 144 -22.42 -20.48 9.60
CA LYS A 144 -21.62 -19.67 8.70
C LYS A 144 -21.01 -18.49 9.45
N SER A 145 -19.82 -18.05 9.06
CA SER A 145 -19.15 -16.88 9.61
C SER A 145 -19.58 -15.55 8.95
N GLY A 146 -20.10 -15.63 7.73
CA GLY A 146 -20.59 -14.48 6.99
C GLY A 146 -21.38 -14.89 5.73
N VAL A 147 -22.26 -13.99 5.31
CA VAL A 147 -23.08 -14.14 4.08
C VAL A 147 -22.92 -12.89 3.23
N LYS A 148 -22.49 -13.03 2.00
CA LYS A 148 -22.38 -11.91 1.06
C LYS A 148 -23.75 -11.55 0.52
N VAL A 149 -24.16 -10.29 0.69
CA VAL A 149 -25.45 -9.79 0.21
C VAL A 149 -25.27 -8.56 -0.68
N SER A 150 -26.13 -8.44 -1.68
CA SER A 150 -26.18 -7.29 -2.56
C SER A 150 -27.63 -6.90 -2.82
N PHE A 151 -27.96 -5.63 -2.54
CA PHE A 151 -29.30 -5.09 -2.77
C PHE A 151 -29.27 -3.57 -2.94
N LYS A 152 -30.33 -3.00 -3.52
CA LYS A 152 -30.52 -1.56 -3.65
C LYS A 152 -31.45 -1.05 -2.57
N TYR A 153 -31.18 0.15 -2.07
CA TYR A 153 -32.02 0.81 -1.07
C TYR A 153 -32.00 2.33 -1.25
N LYS A 154 -32.93 3.03 -0.62
CA LYS A 154 -32.93 4.49 -0.56
C LYS A 154 -32.43 4.93 0.81
N ASP A 155 -31.45 5.81 0.83
CA ASP A 155 -30.93 6.38 2.07
C ASP A 155 -31.97 7.35 2.71
N ALA A 156 -31.69 7.82 3.93
CA ALA A 156 -32.58 8.76 4.65
C ALA A 156 -32.84 10.09 3.91
N LYS A 157 -32.07 10.38 2.86
CA LYS A 157 -32.25 11.55 1.99
C LYS A 157 -32.97 11.22 0.70
N GLY A 158 -33.41 9.96 0.51
CA GLY A 158 -34.10 9.47 -0.68
C GLY A 158 -33.18 9.11 -1.85
N ASN A 159 -31.86 9.16 -1.68
CA ASN A 159 -30.92 8.78 -2.75
C ASN A 159 -30.85 7.25 -2.89
N GLU A 160 -30.82 6.78 -4.12
CA GLU A 160 -30.55 5.37 -4.40
C GLU A 160 -29.11 5.01 -4.02
N ARG A 161 -28.95 3.91 -3.30
CA ARG A 161 -27.70 3.33 -2.85
C ARG A 161 -27.68 1.85 -3.16
N GLU A 162 -26.49 1.31 -3.29
CA GLU A 162 -26.26 -0.12 -3.41
C GLU A 162 -25.50 -0.61 -2.17
N PHE A 163 -26.01 -1.69 -1.58
CA PHE A 163 -25.36 -2.42 -0.51
C PHE A 163 -24.71 -3.66 -1.12
N ASN A 164 -23.43 -3.88 -0.87
CA ASN A 164 -22.68 -5.04 -1.37
C ASN A 164 -21.60 -5.39 -0.35
N GLU A 165 -22.01 -6.05 0.74
CA GLU A 165 -21.12 -6.34 1.86
C GLU A 165 -21.32 -7.78 2.34
N THR A 166 -20.38 -8.29 3.12
CA THR A 166 -20.53 -9.54 3.85
C THR A 166 -21.12 -9.26 5.21
N LEU A 167 -22.32 -9.81 5.46
CA LEU A 167 -22.98 -9.73 6.76
C LEU A 167 -22.42 -10.76 7.71
N GLU A 168 -22.23 -10.35 8.96
CA GLU A 168 -21.91 -11.22 10.09
C GLU A 168 -23.04 -11.07 11.15
N TRP A 169 -23.24 -12.08 11.97
CA TRP A 169 -24.24 -12.04 13.03
C TRP A 169 -23.63 -11.78 14.39
N ASN A 170 -24.00 -10.67 15.01
CA ASN A 170 -23.62 -10.37 16.38
C ASN A 170 -24.64 -10.97 17.36
N SER A 171 -24.35 -12.17 17.84
CA SER A 171 -25.21 -12.93 18.74
C SER A 171 -25.50 -12.24 20.09
N ARG A 172 -24.56 -11.41 20.59
CA ARG A 172 -24.78 -10.67 21.84
C ARG A 172 -25.81 -9.56 21.71
N GLN A 173 -25.84 -8.91 20.55
CA GLN A 173 -26.75 -7.78 20.30
C GLN A 173 -27.93 -8.14 19.42
N GLN A 174 -27.99 -9.38 18.91
CA GLN A 174 -29.03 -9.88 18.01
C GLN A 174 -29.22 -8.96 16.78
N LYS A 175 -28.09 -8.59 16.16
CA LYS A 175 -28.06 -7.67 15.00
C LYS A 175 -27.07 -8.11 13.95
N PHE A 176 -27.43 -7.86 12.70
CA PHE A 176 -26.48 -7.97 11.60
C PHE A 176 -25.48 -6.83 11.64
N VAL A 177 -24.23 -7.17 11.41
CA VAL A 177 -23.11 -6.24 11.28
C VAL A 177 -22.34 -6.54 10.01
N TYR A 178 -21.62 -5.59 9.50
CA TYR A 178 -20.69 -5.78 8.41
C TYR A 178 -19.40 -5.03 8.71
N ARG A 179 -18.30 -5.53 8.16
CA ARG A 179 -16.98 -4.97 8.41
C ARG A 179 -16.70 -3.84 7.43
N LYS A 180 -16.36 -2.68 7.95
CA LYS A 180 -15.85 -1.57 7.15
C LYS A 180 -14.38 -1.33 7.45
N PHE A 181 -13.66 -1.00 6.42
CA PHE A 181 -12.29 -0.52 6.52
C PHE A 181 -12.28 1.00 6.40
N GLN A 182 -11.47 1.62 7.22
CA GLN A 182 -11.18 3.03 7.15
C GLN A 182 -9.72 3.25 7.51
N PHE A 183 -9.19 4.38 7.08
CA PHE A 183 -7.87 4.81 7.46
C PHE A 183 -7.97 5.92 8.50
N VAL A 184 -7.30 5.72 9.63
CA VAL A 184 -7.23 6.71 10.69
C VAL A 184 -5.88 7.39 10.58
N LEU A 185 -5.90 8.72 10.46
CA LEU A 185 -4.68 9.52 10.47
C LEU A 185 -4.04 9.45 11.86
N GLU A 186 -2.82 8.99 11.89
CA GLU A 186 -1.95 8.92 13.05
C GLU A 186 -0.68 9.70 12.74
N TYR A 187 -0.12 10.38 13.72
CA TYR A 187 1.20 11.01 13.57
C TYR A 187 2.25 10.19 14.28
N LEU A 188 3.29 9.87 13.54
CA LEU A 188 4.48 9.19 14.03
C LEU A 188 5.59 10.22 14.25
N PHE A 189 6.28 10.11 15.35
CA PHE A 189 7.42 10.95 15.70
C PHE A 189 8.67 10.08 15.74
N ARG A 190 9.77 10.58 15.22
CA ARG A 190 11.05 9.86 15.32
C ARG A 190 11.44 9.67 16.78
N ALA A 191 12.02 8.53 17.10
CA ALA A 191 12.55 8.28 18.42
C ALA A 191 13.61 9.33 18.82
N GLU A 192 14.37 9.79 17.85
CA GLU A 192 15.41 10.82 17.99
C GLU A 192 14.85 12.21 18.34
N ASP A 193 13.58 12.46 18.02
CA ASP A 193 12.87 13.71 18.35
C ASP A 193 12.36 13.74 19.81
N CYS A 194 12.53 12.66 20.55
CA CYS A 194 12.24 12.65 21.98
C CYS A 194 13.41 13.24 22.79
N GLU A 195 13.10 13.92 23.90
CA GLU A 195 14.11 14.50 24.79
C GLU A 195 14.97 13.43 25.49
N ILE A 196 14.39 12.25 25.67
CA ILE A 196 15.07 11.09 26.26
C ILE A 196 15.51 10.17 25.13
N ASP A 197 16.68 9.57 25.27
CA ASP A 197 17.13 8.52 24.37
C ASP A 197 16.25 7.27 24.55
N ILE A 198 15.23 7.16 23.70
CA ILE A 198 14.26 6.07 23.73
C ILE A 198 14.93 4.74 23.43
N LYS A 199 15.96 4.71 22.61
CA LYS A 199 16.68 3.47 22.29
C LYS A 199 17.38 2.91 23.53
N ALA A 200 18.03 3.79 24.30
CA ALA A 200 18.65 3.41 25.57
C ALA A 200 17.59 3.01 26.61
N LEU A 201 16.47 3.75 26.69
CA LEU A 201 15.39 3.48 27.61
C LEU A 201 14.77 2.08 27.41
N TRP A 202 14.60 1.69 26.16
CA TRP A 202 14.02 0.39 25.80
C TRP A 202 15.04 -0.69 25.48
N LYS A 203 16.32 -0.46 25.84
CA LYS A 203 17.42 -1.41 25.65
C LYS A 203 17.44 -1.97 24.22
N ILE A 204 17.18 -1.09 23.26
CA ILE A 204 17.32 -1.45 21.85
C ILE A 204 18.82 -1.56 21.60
N ASN A 205 19.30 -2.78 21.60
CA ASN A 205 20.65 -3.03 21.12
C ASN A 205 20.66 -2.69 19.62
N ASP A 206 21.25 -1.56 19.31
CA ASP A 206 21.80 -1.34 17.97
C ASP A 206 22.92 -2.39 17.83
N GLY A 207 22.53 -3.65 17.58
CA GLY A 207 23.53 -4.66 17.24
C GLY A 207 24.41 -4.05 16.17
N GLU A 208 25.71 -4.26 16.25
CA GLU A 208 26.63 -3.86 15.18
C GLU A 208 25.93 -4.23 13.88
N ALA A 209 25.66 -3.22 13.06
CA ALA A 209 25.04 -3.46 11.78
C ALA A 209 26.01 -4.38 11.06
N GLU A 210 25.66 -5.64 10.96
CA GLU A 210 26.26 -6.46 9.91
C GLU A 210 26.07 -5.60 8.66
N PRO A 211 27.15 -5.22 7.96
CA PRO A 211 27.03 -4.49 6.72
C PRO A 211 26.06 -5.29 5.88
N VAL A 212 24.92 -4.70 5.49
CA VAL A 212 23.90 -5.40 4.71
C VAL A 212 24.63 -5.81 3.44
N ASN A 213 25.09 -7.04 3.43
CA ASN A 213 25.88 -7.59 2.36
C ASN A 213 24.99 -7.51 1.11
N ASP A 214 25.47 -6.89 0.05
CA ASP A 214 24.75 -6.80 -1.22
C ASP A 214 24.26 -8.16 -1.69
N LEU A 215 24.98 -9.24 -1.33
CA LEU A 215 24.55 -10.60 -1.56
C LEU A 215 23.23 -10.96 -0.87
N ILE A 216 22.97 -10.46 0.34
CA ILE A 216 21.74 -10.71 1.08
C ILE A 216 20.56 -9.96 0.41
N ARG A 217 20.79 -8.73 -0.05
CA ARG A 217 19.79 -7.95 -0.79
C ARG A 217 19.44 -8.63 -2.11
N ILE A 218 20.46 -9.02 -2.88
CA ILE A 218 20.30 -9.74 -4.14
C ILE A 218 19.55 -11.04 -3.92
N GLN A 219 19.92 -11.83 -2.89
CA GLN A 219 19.23 -13.09 -2.58
C GLN A 219 17.74 -12.86 -2.23
N LYS A 220 17.43 -11.79 -1.51
CA LYS A 220 16.04 -11.44 -1.19
C LYS A 220 15.22 -11.16 -2.44
N VAL A 221 15.78 -10.41 -3.40
CA VAL A 221 15.11 -10.14 -4.68
C VAL A 221 14.95 -11.39 -5.52
N GLU A 222 15.97 -12.23 -5.60
CA GLU A 222 15.92 -13.51 -6.32
C GLU A 222 14.86 -14.46 -5.73
N ASN A 223 14.71 -14.47 -4.41
CA ASN A 223 13.65 -15.25 -3.75
C ASN A 223 12.27 -14.73 -4.13
N VAL A 224 12.07 -13.40 -4.16
CA VAL A 224 10.80 -12.78 -4.60
C VAL A 224 10.55 -13.09 -6.07
N LYS A 225 11.56 -12.98 -6.94
CA LYS A 225 11.49 -13.34 -8.36
C LYS A 225 11.00 -14.77 -8.53
N ALA A 226 11.65 -15.73 -7.90
CA ALA A 226 11.31 -17.16 -8.01
C ALA A 226 9.88 -17.43 -7.52
N SER A 227 9.53 -16.91 -6.34
CA SER A 227 8.22 -17.08 -5.74
C SER A 227 7.11 -16.43 -6.58
N TYR A 228 7.34 -15.24 -7.14
CA TYR A 228 6.35 -14.56 -7.98
C TYR A 228 6.12 -15.32 -9.29
N ILE A 229 7.18 -15.76 -9.98
CA ILE A 229 7.09 -16.54 -11.22
C ILE A 229 6.23 -17.79 -11.00
N GLU A 230 6.45 -18.50 -9.90
CA GLU A 230 5.69 -19.71 -9.55
C GLU A 230 4.22 -19.40 -9.27
N ARG A 231 3.94 -18.44 -8.38
CA ARG A 231 2.56 -18.08 -7.98
C ARG A 231 1.75 -17.51 -9.13
N ALA A 232 2.36 -16.69 -9.97
CA ALA A 232 1.74 -16.09 -11.12
C ALA A 232 1.63 -17.03 -12.33
N LYS A 233 2.31 -18.19 -12.31
CA LYS A 233 2.49 -19.09 -13.46
C LYS A 233 3.05 -18.34 -14.68
N LEU A 234 4.02 -17.46 -14.42
CA LEU A 234 4.59 -16.56 -15.40
C LEU A 234 5.70 -17.26 -16.19
N HIS A 235 5.66 -17.18 -17.52
CA HIS A 235 6.78 -17.57 -18.34
C HIS A 235 7.84 -16.47 -18.31
N PHE A 236 8.99 -16.74 -17.71
CA PHE A 236 10.08 -15.77 -17.57
C PHE A 236 11.32 -16.24 -18.33
N SER A 237 11.92 -15.35 -19.10
CA SER A 237 13.17 -15.63 -19.80
C SER A 237 14.09 -14.42 -19.86
N GLU A 238 15.39 -14.69 -19.74
CA GLU A 238 16.47 -13.75 -19.95
C GLU A 238 17.14 -14.06 -21.29
N VAL A 239 17.19 -13.09 -22.19
CA VAL A 239 17.75 -13.28 -23.55
C VAL A 239 18.63 -12.10 -23.89
N GLU A 240 19.68 -12.33 -24.65
CA GLU A 240 20.51 -11.25 -25.19
C GLU A 240 19.71 -10.47 -26.24
N GLN A 241 19.24 -9.28 -25.85
CA GLN A 241 18.40 -8.40 -26.69
C GLN A 241 18.37 -6.98 -26.15
N ASP A 242 17.80 -6.04 -26.93
CA ASP A 242 17.79 -4.60 -26.63
C ASP A 242 16.50 -4.11 -25.95
N ARG A 243 15.58 -5.01 -25.54
CA ARG A 243 14.25 -4.65 -25.01
C ARG A 243 13.81 -5.59 -23.90
N ALA A 244 13.20 -5.02 -22.87
CA ALA A 244 12.35 -5.75 -21.94
C ALA A 244 10.89 -5.59 -22.36
N TYR A 245 10.07 -6.61 -22.13
CA TYR A 245 8.63 -6.51 -22.36
C TYR A 245 7.86 -7.63 -21.65
N TYR A 246 6.66 -7.32 -21.26
CA TYR A 246 5.62 -8.29 -20.92
C TYR A 246 4.72 -8.54 -22.14
N ARG A 247 4.37 -9.80 -22.40
CA ARG A 247 3.45 -10.22 -23.45
C ARG A 247 2.20 -10.86 -22.84
N PRO A 248 1.03 -10.18 -22.87
CA PRO A 248 -0.20 -10.70 -22.27
C PRO A 248 -0.70 -11.99 -22.93
N SER A 249 -0.52 -12.16 -24.24
CA SER A 249 -1.10 -13.27 -25.01
C SER A 249 -0.64 -14.66 -24.57
N ASN A 250 0.56 -14.77 -24.01
CA ASN A 250 1.13 -16.02 -23.49
C ASN A 250 1.66 -15.87 -22.07
N HIS A 251 1.28 -14.81 -21.39
CA HIS A 251 1.69 -14.49 -20.02
C HIS A 251 3.20 -14.64 -19.79
N SER A 252 3.99 -13.96 -20.62
CA SER A 252 5.46 -14.06 -20.58
C SER A 252 6.12 -12.72 -20.39
N VAL A 253 7.19 -12.72 -19.59
CA VAL A 253 8.15 -11.62 -19.45
C VAL A 253 9.48 -12.05 -20.06
N VAL A 254 10.01 -11.19 -20.91
CA VAL A 254 11.34 -11.37 -21.53
C VAL A 254 12.14 -10.11 -21.25
N ILE A 255 13.33 -10.28 -20.67
CA ILE A 255 14.23 -9.17 -20.35
C ILE A 255 15.64 -9.46 -20.87
N PRO A 256 16.47 -8.42 -21.07
CA PRO A 256 17.90 -8.60 -21.34
C PRO A 256 18.60 -9.36 -20.23
N THR A 257 19.70 -10.03 -20.56
CA THR A 257 20.53 -10.72 -19.58
C THR A 257 21.20 -9.73 -18.62
N LYS A 258 21.49 -10.17 -17.38
CA LYS A 258 22.04 -9.31 -16.32
C LYS A 258 23.30 -8.54 -16.72
N ASN A 259 24.15 -9.13 -17.55
CA ASN A 259 25.40 -8.54 -18.02
C ASN A 259 25.21 -7.40 -19.05
N GLN A 260 23.99 -7.15 -19.53
CA GLN A 260 23.67 -6.04 -20.42
C GLN A 260 23.28 -4.75 -19.66
N PHE A 261 23.16 -4.82 -18.34
CA PHE A 261 22.82 -3.68 -17.50
C PHE A 261 24.08 -3.08 -16.85
N GLU A 262 24.06 -1.76 -16.61
CA GLU A 262 25.17 -1.08 -15.94
C GLU A 262 25.28 -1.50 -14.48
N THR A 263 24.14 -1.66 -13.80
CA THR A 263 24.09 -2.14 -12.42
C THR A 263 23.09 -3.27 -12.27
N ILE A 264 23.24 -4.05 -11.21
CA ILE A 264 22.29 -5.13 -10.91
C ILE A 264 20.93 -4.58 -10.48
N GLU A 265 20.91 -3.38 -9.92
CA GLU A 265 19.69 -2.68 -9.53
C GLU A 265 18.87 -2.24 -10.76
N ASP A 266 19.53 -1.79 -11.85
CA ASP A 266 18.86 -1.47 -13.13
C ASP A 266 18.16 -2.70 -13.72
N TYR A 267 18.84 -3.87 -13.65
CA TYR A 267 18.23 -5.13 -14.04
C TYR A 267 16.97 -5.44 -13.21
N TYR A 268 17.06 -5.31 -11.88
CA TYR A 268 15.91 -5.60 -11.01
C TYR A 268 14.78 -4.58 -11.17
N GLN A 269 15.09 -3.31 -11.39
CA GLN A 269 14.06 -2.30 -11.68
C GLN A 269 13.31 -2.67 -12.95
N THR A 270 14.01 -2.98 -14.02
CA THR A 270 13.41 -3.40 -15.30
C THR A 270 12.57 -4.66 -15.13
N MET A 271 13.10 -5.67 -14.44
CA MET A 271 12.35 -6.89 -14.15
C MET A 271 11.06 -6.64 -13.36
N LEU A 272 11.13 -5.83 -12.31
CA LEU A 272 9.97 -5.50 -11.47
C LEU A 272 8.94 -4.65 -12.22
N HIS A 273 9.37 -3.81 -13.16
CA HIS A 273 8.48 -3.07 -14.07
C HIS A 273 7.69 -4.04 -14.96
N GLU A 274 8.34 -5.00 -15.60
CA GLU A 274 7.68 -6.01 -16.43
C GLU A 274 6.80 -6.97 -15.60
N PHE A 275 7.23 -7.29 -14.37
CA PHE A 275 6.40 -8.04 -13.43
C PHE A 275 5.13 -7.25 -13.07
N ALA A 276 5.24 -5.95 -12.89
CA ALA A 276 4.08 -5.11 -12.59
C ALA A 276 3.06 -5.15 -13.74
N HIS A 277 3.48 -5.09 -15.00
CA HIS A 277 2.60 -5.33 -16.15
C HIS A 277 1.95 -6.70 -16.07
N SER A 278 2.72 -7.74 -15.78
CA SER A 278 2.21 -9.12 -15.73
C SER A 278 1.12 -9.32 -14.65
N THR A 279 1.14 -8.55 -13.56
CA THR A 279 0.08 -8.59 -12.55
C THR A 279 -1.29 -8.19 -13.11
N GLY A 280 -1.34 -7.47 -14.21
CA GLY A 280 -2.57 -7.07 -14.90
C GLY A 280 -3.24 -8.18 -15.70
N HIS A 281 -2.63 -9.35 -15.82
CA HIS A 281 -3.18 -10.49 -16.55
C HIS A 281 -4.60 -10.87 -16.06
N PRO A 282 -5.49 -11.34 -16.94
CA PRO A 282 -6.86 -11.75 -16.56
C PRO A 282 -6.95 -12.77 -15.42
N SER A 283 -5.95 -13.65 -15.30
CA SER A 283 -5.89 -14.65 -14.20
C SER A 283 -5.41 -14.06 -12.86
N LEU A 284 -4.98 -12.81 -12.83
CA LEU A 284 -4.46 -12.12 -11.64
C LEU A 284 -5.36 -10.91 -11.31
N LEU A 285 -4.85 -9.69 -11.44
CA LEU A 285 -5.62 -8.47 -11.11
C LEU A 285 -6.59 -8.03 -12.20
N ASN A 286 -6.54 -8.64 -13.38
CA ASN A 286 -7.45 -8.38 -14.52
C ASN A 286 -7.60 -6.88 -14.82
N ARG A 287 -6.48 -6.16 -14.96
CA ARG A 287 -6.52 -4.73 -15.21
C ARG A 287 -6.99 -4.42 -16.64
N LYS A 288 -8.03 -3.62 -16.73
CA LYS A 288 -8.59 -3.19 -18.03
C LYS A 288 -7.60 -2.35 -18.85
N THR A 289 -6.67 -1.66 -18.19
CA THR A 289 -5.61 -0.87 -18.83
C THR A 289 -4.65 -1.73 -19.63
N LEU A 290 -4.41 -2.96 -19.21
CA LEU A 290 -3.56 -3.92 -19.92
C LEU A 290 -4.31 -4.71 -20.99
N THR A 291 -5.58 -5.07 -20.71
CA THR A 291 -6.37 -5.98 -21.58
C THR A 291 -7.07 -5.27 -22.73
N ALA A 292 -7.23 -3.94 -22.65
CA ALA A 292 -7.77 -3.15 -23.74
C ALA A 292 -6.75 -3.07 -24.89
N SER A 293 -7.20 -3.27 -26.12
CA SER A 293 -6.36 -3.08 -27.31
C SER A 293 -6.10 -1.59 -27.52
N CYS A 294 -5.04 -1.08 -26.91
CA CYS A 294 -4.70 0.34 -26.93
C CYS A 294 -3.37 0.53 -27.66
N GLY A 295 -3.33 1.52 -28.57
CA GLY A 295 -2.07 1.91 -29.22
C GLY A 295 -1.09 2.57 -28.25
N PHE A 296 0.19 2.45 -28.55
CA PHE A 296 1.26 3.13 -27.82
C PHE A 296 0.97 4.64 -27.68
N GLY A 297 1.13 5.17 -26.46
CA GLY A 297 0.87 6.59 -26.17
C GLY A 297 -0.60 6.96 -25.96
N SER A 298 -1.54 6.00 -26.00
CA SER A 298 -2.94 6.28 -25.64
C SER A 298 -3.06 6.56 -24.13
N PRO A 299 -4.10 7.30 -23.68
CA PRO A 299 -4.32 7.54 -22.24
C PRO A 299 -4.41 6.26 -21.41
N THR A 300 -4.95 5.19 -21.98
CA THR A 300 -5.05 3.88 -21.31
C THR A 300 -3.68 3.23 -21.16
N TYR A 301 -2.86 3.29 -22.20
CA TYR A 301 -1.48 2.82 -22.14
C TYR A 301 -0.65 3.62 -21.11
N SER A 302 -0.77 4.96 -21.13
CA SER A 302 -0.08 5.83 -20.17
C SER A 302 -0.45 5.51 -18.71
N LYS A 303 -1.70 5.14 -18.44
CA LYS A 303 -2.11 4.70 -17.09
C LYS A 303 -1.47 3.38 -16.68
N GLU A 304 -1.36 2.43 -17.59
CA GLU A 304 -0.71 1.15 -17.31
C GLU A 304 0.78 1.33 -17.03
N GLU A 305 1.46 2.21 -17.77
CA GLU A 305 2.86 2.56 -17.53
C GLU A 305 3.05 3.22 -16.14
N LEU A 306 2.13 4.11 -15.73
CA LEU A 306 2.15 4.68 -14.39
C LEU A 306 1.97 3.61 -13.29
N VAL A 307 1.09 2.63 -13.53
CA VAL A 307 0.94 1.50 -12.59
C VAL A 307 2.23 0.69 -12.51
N ALA A 308 2.82 0.36 -13.65
CA ALA A 308 4.05 -0.43 -13.70
C ALA A 308 5.21 0.28 -13.01
N GLU A 309 5.42 1.56 -13.30
CA GLU A 309 6.51 2.36 -12.72
C GLU A 309 6.35 2.53 -11.21
N LEU A 310 5.17 2.93 -10.72
CA LEU A 310 4.93 3.04 -9.28
C LEU A 310 5.05 1.69 -8.56
N SER A 311 4.64 0.60 -9.20
CA SER A 311 4.77 -0.75 -8.59
C SER A 311 6.24 -1.18 -8.52
N SER A 312 7.01 -0.91 -9.56
CA SER A 312 8.46 -1.15 -9.57
C SER A 312 9.13 -0.35 -8.46
N LEU A 313 8.86 0.95 -8.38
CA LEU A 313 9.38 1.85 -7.35
C LEU A 313 9.05 1.34 -5.93
N TYR A 314 7.81 0.97 -5.66
CA TYR A 314 7.39 0.45 -4.37
C TYR A 314 8.08 -0.88 -4.04
N SER A 315 8.23 -1.75 -5.02
CA SER A 315 8.92 -3.03 -4.86
C SER A 315 10.40 -2.84 -4.57
N MET A 316 11.08 -1.96 -5.32
CA MET A 316 12.50 -1.61 -5.12
C MET A 316 12.76 -1.05 -3.71
N ILE A 317 11.89 -0.13 -3.25
CA ILE A 317 11.98 0.43 -1.89
C ILE A 317 11.77 -0.66 -0.84
N SER A 318 10.76 -1.52 -1.03
CA SER A 318 10.43 -2.60 -0.08
C SER A 318 11.52 -3.66 0.02
N LEU A 319 12.26 -3.87 -1.06
CA LEU A 319 13.37 -4.82 -1.14
C LEU A 319 14.71 -4.21 -0.72
N ASP A 320 14.74 -2.90 -0.44
CA ASP A 320 15.94 -2.15 -0.06
C ASP A 320 17.05 -2.15 -1.13
N ILE A 321 16.64 -2.09 -2.40
CA ILE A 321 17.53 -2.07 -3.56
C ILE A 321 17.40 -0.77 -4.38
N MET A 322 16.64 0.22 -3.89
CA MET A 322 16.53 1.53 -4.51
C MET A 322 17.78 2.38 -4.23
N ASN A 323 18.32 3.00 -5.27
CA ASN A 323 19.38 4.01 -5.17
C ASN A 323 18.91 5.37 -5.70
N ASP A 324 19.72 6.42 -5.47
CA ASP A 324 19.36 7.80 -5.82
C ASP A 324 19.18 8.02 -7.33
N ASP A 325 19.95 7.35 -8.16
CA ASP A 325 19.91 7.56 -9.61
C ASP A 325 18.69 6.85 -10.23
N LEU A 326 18.39 5.65 -9.79
CA LEU A 326 17.16 4.95 -10.16
C LEU A 326 15.92 5.73 -9.72
N LEU A 327 15.96 6.31 -8.53
CA LEU A 327 14.86 7.13 -8.04
C LEU A 327 14.62 8.36 -8.92
N LYS A 328 15.69 9.06 -9.32
CA LYS A 328 15.59 10.21 -10.26
C LYS A 328 15.01 9.78 -11.60
N ASN A 329 15.46 8.64 -12.11
CA ASN A 329 14.97 8.08 -13.37
C ASN A 329 13.48 7.76 -13.29
N SER A 330 13.03 7.08 -12.23
CA SER A 330 11.61 6.78 -11.99
C SER A 330 10.77 8.06 -11.91
N ILE A 331 11.24 9.10 -11.22
CA ILE A 331 10.53 10.37 -11.12
C ILE A 331 10.42 11.06 -12.48
N ALA A 332 11.49 11.08 -13.24
CA ALA A 332 11.48 11.67 -14.61
C ALA A 332 10.51 10.91 -15.52
N TYR A 333 10.47 9.58 -15.39
CA TYR A 333 9.57 8.72 -16.15
C TYR A 333 8.09 8.96 -15.77
N LEU A 334 7.78 8.99 -14.47
CA LEU A 334 6.46 9.32 -13.96
C LEU A 334 5.98 10.69 -14.41
N LYS A 335 6.86 11.68 -14.44
CA LYS A 335 6.59 13.02 -14.95
C LYS A 335 6.22 12.99 -16.45
N SER A 336 7.01 12.31 -17.26
CA SER A 336 6.78 12.19 -18.69
C SER A 336 5.41 11.58 -19.01
N TRP A 337 5.03 10.51 -18.32
CA TRP A 337 3.71 9.88 -18.48
C TRP A 337 2.58 10.73 -17.91
N GLY A 338 2.83 11.42 -16.80
CA GLY A 338 1.89 12.38 -16.22
C GLY A 338 1.55 13.52 -17.18
N ASP A 339 2.55 14.08 -17.83
CA ASP A 339 2.39 15.15 -18.83
C ASP A 339 1.62 14.67 -20.07
N ALA A 340 1.80 13.41 -20.48
CA ALA A 340 1.05 12.80 -21.58
C ALA A 340 -0.46 12.70 -21.33
N LEU A 341 -0.89 12.70 -20.06
CA LEU A 341 -2.29 12.60 -19.66
C LEU A 341 -3.03 13.92 -19.55
N LYS A 342 -2.47 15.01 -19.98
CA LYS A 342 -2.87 16.43 -20.12
C LYS A 342 -3.94 16.99 -19.17
N ASP A 343 -5.06 16.31 -18.98
CA ASP A 343 -6.15 16.78 -18.13
C ASP A 343 -6.32 15.84 -16.93
N GLY A 344 -5.71 16.20 -15.80
CA GLY A 344 -5.93 15.48 -14.53
C GLY A 344 -4.84 14.50 -14.11
N ILE A 345 -3.57 14.89 -14.24
CA ILE A 345 -2.43 14.12 -13.69
C ILE A 345 -2.75 13.59 -12.27
N LYS A 346 -3.34 14.44 -11.43
CA LYS A 346 -3.73 14.09 -10.07
C LYS A 346 -4.76 12.95 -10.03
N HIS A 347 -5.81 13.02 -10.85
CA HIS A 347 -6.84 11.99 -10.91
C HIS A 347 -6.27 10.65 -11.39
N ASN A 348 -5.38 10.69 -12.37
CA ASN A 348 -4.73 9.50 -12.89
C ASN A 348 -3.77 8.87 -11.86
N ILE A 349 -2.96 9.67 -11.16
CA ILE A 349 -2.09 9.20 -10.09
C ILE A 349 -2.92 8.60 -8.96
N ILE A 350 -4.03 9.23 -8.53
CA ILE A 350 -4.91 8.68 -7.48
C ILE A 350 -5.41 7.27 -7.83
N SER A 351 -5.90 7.08 -9.05
CA SER A 351 -6.37 5.77 -9.49
C SER A 351 -5.25 4.75 -9.62
N THR A 352 -4.07 5.21 -9.99
CA THR A 352 -2.87 4.39 -10.19
C THR A 352 -2.29 3.90 -8.87
N ILE A 353 -2.27 4.71 -7.82
CA ILE A 353 -1.72 4.36 -6.49
C ILE A 353 -2.37 3.08 -5.95
N SER A 354 -3.69 2.97 -6.00
CA SER A 354 -4.40 1.79 -5.50
C SER A 354 -4.06 0.52 -6.31
N GLN A 355 -3.94 0.65 -7.64
CA GLN A 355 -3.59 -0.47 -8.51
C GLN A 355 -2.12 -0.86 -8.36
N SER A 356 -1.23 0.10 -8.23
CA SER A 356 0.20 -0.16 -8.00
C SER A 356 0.44 -0.87 -6.68
N ARG A 357 -0.29 -0.49 -5.64
CA ARG A 357 -0.25 -1.17 -4.34
C ARG A 357 -0.61 -2.64 -4.47
N LYS A 358 -1.75 -2.96 -5.13
CA LYS A 358 -2.17 -4.34 -5.37
C LYS A 358 -1.15 -5.13 -6.20
N ALA A 359 -0.58 -4.51 -7.23
CA ALA A 359 0.44 -5.13 -8.05
C ALA A 359 1.71 -5.45 -7.24
N THR A 360 2.16 -4.50 -6.42
CA THR A 360 3.30 -4.70 -5.52
C THR A 360 3.03 -5.80 -4.49
N ASN A 361 1.83 -5.84 -3.88
CA ASN A 361 1.43 -6.90 -2.94
C ASN A 361 1.56 -8.27 -3.59
N LEU A 362 1.02 -8.39 -4.79
CA LEU A 362 1.05 -9.64 -5.54
C LEU A 362 2.49 -10.06 -5.89
N ILE A 363 3.34 -9.12 -6.31
CA ILE A 363 4.76 -9.42 -6.61
C ILE A 363 5.49 -9.89 -5.35
N LEU A 364 5.33 -9.17 -4.24
CA LEU A 364 6.04 -9.45 -2.99
C LEU A 364 5.46 -10.62 -2.19
N GLY A 365 4.28 -11.14 -2.58
CA GLY A 365 3.59 -12.23 -1.87
C GLY A 365 3.00 -11.79 -0.54
N ILE A 366 2.48 -10.58 -0.47
CA ILE A 366 1.87 -10.02 0.73
C ILE A 366 0.36 -10.19 0.62
N GLU A 367 -0.23 -10.89 1.57
CA GLU A 367 -1.69 -11.05 1.69
C GLU A 367 -2.31 -9.77 2.25
N GLU A 368 -3.44 -9.32 1.66
CA GLU A 368 -4.21 -8.15 2.10
C GLU A 368 -5.07 -8.45 3.34
#